data_fc17a403903754a78ced532b9372273b
#
_entry.id   fc17a403903754a78ced532b9372273b
#
_cell.length_a   1.000
_cell.length_b   1.000
_cell.length_c   1.000
_cell.angle_alpha   90.00
_cell.angle_beta   90.00
_cell.angle_gamma   90.00
#
_symmetry.space_group_name_H-M   'P 1'
#
loop_
_entity.id
_entity.type
_entity.pdbx_description
1 polymer ?
#
loop_
_entity_poly.entity_id
_entity_poly.type
_entity_poly.pdbx_seq_one_letter_code
_entity_poly.pdbx_strand_id
1 'polypeptide(L)'
;DPYLTDWVVEDKLVITQPNDNSQGEREQFRDPFVWYDDGTYYMMVSTSIPGAGGSAVIYTSENMREWDHRGYLYQCDYNRYPEQGAHWECVVMFPISTKDGSQTKYILFDCPQYTVDGYTVECYYWIGTFDKNTCRFIADDDQPKLFDLGRGVYTGQNGFCFLTEEQIASGMSYEDGRTII
;
A
#
# COMPACT_ATOMS: atom_id res chain seq x y z
N ASP A 1 -24.95 -7.91 -0.94
CA ASP A 1 -25.00 -8.60 0.37
C ASP A 1 -24.27 -7.76 1.42
N PRO A 2 -25.02 -7.06 2.35
CA PRO A 2 -24.40 -6.19 3.35
C PRO A 2 -23.63 -6.94 4.45
N TYR A 3 -23.81 -8.26 4.53
CA TYR A 3 -23.14 -9.10 5.53
C TYR A 3 -21.97 -9.89 4.95
N LEU A 4 -21.70 -9.74 3.65
CA LEU A 4 -20.63 -10.44 2.94
C LEU A 4 -20.67 -11.97 3.15
N THR A 5 -21.87 -12.55 3.16
CA THR A 5 -22.08 -13.99 3.34
C THR A 5 -22.15 -14.76 2.04
N ASP A 6 -22.47 -14.07 0.94
CA ASP A 6 -22.59 -14.66 -0.39
C ASP A 6 -21.45 -14.19 -1.28
N TRP A 7 -20.56 -15.11 -1.60
CA TRP A 7 -19.37 -14.85 -2.42
C TRP A 7 -19.47 -15.57 -3.76
N VAL A 8 -19.22 -14.84 -4.83
CA VAL A 8 -19.08 -15.41 -6.18
C VAL A 8 -17.67 -15.15 -6.64
N VAL A 9 -16.96 -16.24 -6.97
CA VAL A 9 -15.63 -16.16 -7.57
C VAL A 9 -15.79 -15.94 -9.07
N GLU A 10 -15.18 -14.89 -9.60
CA GLU A 10 -15.16 -14.65 -11.04
C GLU A 10 -14.19 -15.65 -11.72
N ASP A 11 -14.58 -16.21 -12.85
CA ASP A 11 -13.75 -17.19 -13.59
C ASP A 11 -12.52 -16.55 -14.27
N LYS A 12 -12.55 -15.24 -14.45
CA LYS A 12 -11.48 -14.47 -15.10
C LYS A 12 -10.57 -13.83 -14.07
N LEU A 13 -9.27 -14.04 -14.23
CA LEU A 13 -8.26 -13.27 -13.48
C LEU A 13 -8.35 -11.79 -13.88
N VAL A 14 -8.40 -10.89 -12.89
CA VAL A 14 -8.44 -9.44 -13.12
C VAL A 14 -7.09 -8.89 -13.57
N ILE A 15 -5.99 -9.52 -13.14
CA ILE A 15 -4.62 -9.21 -13.57
C ILE A 15 -3.90 -10.52 -13.89
N THR A 16 -3.20 -10.52 -15.02
CA THR A 16 -2.24 -11.57 -15.37
C THR A 16 -0.88 -10.92 -15.53
N GLN A 17 0.02 -11.20 -14.60
CA GLN A 17 1.37 -10.65 -14.65
C GLN A 17 2.15 -11.26 -15.83
N PRO A 18 2.88 -10.46 -16.62
CA PRO A 18 3.78 -10.94 -17.66
C PRO A 18 4.89 -11.86 -17.11
N ASN A 19 5.35 -12.77 -17.96
CA ASN A 19 6.41 -13.73 -17.57
C ASN A 19 7.83 -13.12 -17.60
N ASP A 20 7.97 -11.89 -18.09
CA ASP A 20 9.25 -11.21 -18.30
C ASP A 20 9.67 -10.28 -17.14
N ASN A 21 8.93 -10.32 -16.02
CA ASN A 21 9.12 -9.47 -14.86
C ASN A 21 8.98 -7.94 -15.15
N SER A 22 8.40 -7.55 -16.28
CA SER A 22 8.23 -6.12 -16.64
C SER A 22 7.27 -5.36 -15.73
N GLN A 23 6.46 -6.09 -14.95
CA GLN A 23 5.53 -5.56 -13.96
C GLN A 23 5.86 -6.05 -12.54
N GLY A 24 7.14 -6.06 -12.18
CA GLY A 24 7.62 -6.59 -10.93
C GLY A 24 8.04 -8.06 -11.02
N GLU A 25 8.76 -8.51 -10.04
CA GLU A 25 9.24 -9.90 -9.98
C GLU A 25 8.10 -10.87 -9.71
N ARG A 26 7.90 -11.82 -10.62
CA ARG A 26 6.71 -12.67 -10.62
C ARG A 26 6.56 -13.51 -9.34
N GLU A 27 7.65 -14.04 -8.82
CA GLU A 27 7.64 -14.87 -7.61
C GLU A 27 7.36 -14.06 -6.34
N GLN A 28 7.46 -12.74 -6.45
CA GLN A 28 7.30 -11.79 -5.35
C GLN A 28 6.07 -10.86 -5.53
N PHE A 29 5.09 -11.26 -6.31
CA PHE A 29 3.91 -10.48 -6.64
C PHE A 29 2.73 -10.91 -5.75
N ARG A 30 2.38 -10.09 -4.72
CA ARG A 30 1.37 -10.43 -3.71
C ARG A 30 0.77 -9.22 -3.02
N ASP A 31 -0.18 -9.47 -2.12
CA ASP A 31 -0.76 -8.51 -1.17
C ASP A 31 -1.36 -7.28 -1.86
N PRO A 32 -2.39 -7.44 -2.70
CA PRO A 32 -3.01 -6.30 -3.35
C PRO A 32 -3.74 -5.42 -2.33
N PHE A 33 -3.47 -4.12 -2.37
CA PHE A 33 -4.20 -3.11 -1.63
C PHE A 33 -4.97 -2.21 -2.59
N VAL A 34 -6.28 -2.11 -2.40
CA VAL A 34 -7.18 -1.37 -3.30
C VAL A 34 -7.84 -0.21 -2.57
N TRP A 35 -7.88 0.96 -3.22
CA TRP A 35 -8.67 2.11 -2.76
C TRP A 35 -9.39 2.78 -3.93
N TYR A 36 -10.39 3.57 -3.60
CA TYR A 36 -11.14 4.37 -4.55
C TYR A 36 -10.92 5.85 -4.26
N ASP A 37 -10.64 6.64 -5.29
CA ASP A 37 -10.47 8.07 -5.16
C ASP A 37 -10.90 8.75 -6.46
N ASP A 38 -11.84 9.68 -6.36
CA ASP A 38 -12.32 10.56 -7.42
C ASP A 38 -12.61 9.85 -8.77
N GLY A 39 -13.44 8.81 -8.72
CA GLY A 39 -13.88 8.07 -9.91
C GLY A 39 -12.93 6.95 -10.37
N THR A 40 -11.77 6.80 -9.74
CA THR A 40 -10.76 5.82 -10.13
C THR A 40 -10.48 4.85 -8.98
N TYR A 41 -10.45 3.57 -9.29
CA TYR A 41 -9.89 2.55 -8.41
C TYR A 41 -8.38 2.45 -8.66
N TYR A 42 -7.64 2.44 -7.60
CA TYR A 42 -6.21 2.19 -7.59
C TYR A 42 -5.94 0.88 -6.90
N MET A 43 -5.00 0.11 -7.40
CA MET A 43 -4.50 -1.09 -6.75
C MET A 43 -2.99 -1.08 -6.78
N MET A 44 -2.35 -1.17 -5.63
CA MET A 44 -0.94 -1.47 -5.55
C MET A 44 -0.73 -2.92 -5.15
N VAL A 45 0.33 -3.51 -5.67
CA VAL A 45 0.71 -4.89 -5.39
C VAL A 45 2.18 -4.92 -4.99
N SER A 46 2.44 -5.51 -3.85
CA SER A 46 3.78 -5.69 -3.31
C SER A 46 4.63 -6.55 -4.24
N THR A 47 5.86 -6.15 -4.46
CA THR A 47 6.78 -6.86 -5.36
C THR A 47 8.23 -6.42 -5.13
N SER A 48 9.08 -6.69 -6.10
CA SER A 48 10.44 -6.17 -6.23
C SER A 48 10.73 -5.71 -7.65
N ILE A 49 11.74 -4.88 -7.77
CA ILE A 49 12.36 -4.54 -9.05
C ILE A 49 13.59 -5.44 -9.20
N PRO A 50 13.67 -6.27 -10.25
CA PRO A 50 14.79 -7.17 -10.43
C PRO A 50 16.14 -6.47 -10.34
N GLY A 51 16.96 -6.88 -9.36
CA GLY A 51 18.27 -6.30 -9.10
C GLY A 51 18.30 -4.93 -8.41
N ALA A 52 17.14 -4.39 -8.00
CA ALA A 52 17.05 -3.05 -7.38
C ALA A 52 16.37 -3.05 -6.00
N GLY A 53 15.74 -4.15 -5.59
CA GLY A 53 15.14 -4.29 -4.26
C GLY A 53 13.62 -4.18 -4.23
N GLY A 54 13.07 -4.09 -3.03
CA GLY A 54 11.63 -4.05 -2.78
C GLY A 54 10.93 -2.85 -3.40
N SER A 55 9.69 -3.05 -3.82
CA SER A 55 8.84 -2.04 -4.45
C SER A 55 7.37 -2.45 -4.45
N ALA A 56 6.51 -1.60 -4.98
CA ALA A 56 5.14 -1.92 -5.34
C ALA A 56 4.86 -1.45 -6.77
N VAL A 57 4.10 -2.25 -7.52
CA VAL A 57 3.50 -1.80 -8.78
C VAL A 57 2.12 -1.24 -8.53
N ILE A 58 1.66 -0.35 -9.41
CA ILE A 58 0.35 0.27 -9.31
C ILE A 58 -0.45 0.10 -10.59
N TYR A 59 -1.74 -0.13 -10.40
CA TYR A 59 -2.75 -0.28 -11.45
C TYR A 59 -3.90 0.69 -11.20
N THR A 60 -4.59 1.08 -12.26
CA THR A 60 -5.82 1.86 -12.20
C THR A 60 -6.97 1.14 -12.90
N SER A 61 -8.21 1.37 -12.44
CA SER A 61 -9.41 0.79 -13.03
C SER A 61 -10.61 1.72 -12.83
N GLU A 62 -11.57 1.67 -13.74
CA GLU A 62 -12.88 2.32 -13.59
C GLU A 62 -13.95 1.37 -13.00
N ASN A 63 -13.69 0.06 -12.99
CA ASN A 63 -14.73 -0.96 -12.73
C ASN A 63 -14.28 -2.14 -11.87
N MET A 64 -13.02 -2.15 -11.38
CA MET A 64 -12.38 -3.24 -10.62
C MET A 64 -12.23 -4.57 -11.38
N ARG A 65 -12.53 -4.61 -12.68
CA ARG A 65 -12.43 -5.80 -13.52
C ARG A 65 -11.35 -5.71 -14.57
N GLU A 66 -11.12 -4.52 -15.08
CA GLU A 66 -10.10 -4.23 -16.08
C GLU A 66 -9.10 -3.25 -15.46
N TRP A 67 -7.83 -3.62 -15.44
CA TRP A 67 -6.78 -2.88 -14.76
C TRP A 67 -5.65 -2.50 -15.71
N ASP A 68 -5.34 -1.21 -15.72
CA ASP A 68 -4.23 -0.65 -16.49
C ASP A 68 -2.98 -0.55 -15.62
N HIS A 69 -1.91 -1.19 -16.03
CA HIS A 69 -0.61 -1.09 -15.36
C HIS A 69 -0.02 0.31 -15.53
N ARG A 70 0.32 0.95 -14.41
CA ARG A 70 0.87 2.33 -14.37
C ARG A 70 2.34 2.38 -14.00
N GLY A 71 2.97 1.23 -13.79
CA GLY A 71 4.38 1.10 -13.44
C GLY A 71 4.61 0.93 -11.95
N TYR A 72 5.81 1.28 -11.48
CA TYR A 72 6.15 1.19 -10.07
C TYR A 72 5.64 2.43 -9.31
N LEU A 73 5.02 2.22 -8.16
CA LEU A 73 4.55 3.29 -7.28
C LEU A 73 5.71 4.09 -6.68
N TYR A 74 6.68 3.40 -6.13
CA TYR A 74 7.86 3.95 -5.47
C TYR A 74 9.00 2.96 -5.54
N GLN A 75 10.22 3.47 -5.58
CA GLN A 75 11.44 2.68 -5.52
C GLN A 75 12.37 3.29 -4.47
N CYS A 76 12.67 2.52 -3.45
CA CYS A 76 13.69 2.87 -2.48
C CYS A 76 15.09 2.62 -3.06
N ASP A 77 16.07 3.42 -2.66
CA ASP A 77 17.47 3.15 -2.98
C ASP A 77 18.01 2.02 -2.09
N TYR A 78 17.89 0.79 -2.56
CA TYR A 78 18.35 -0.41 -1.86
C TYR A 78 19.85 -0.38 -1.52
N ASN A 79 20.68 0.27 -2.35
CA ASN A 79 22.12 0.38 -2.07
C ASN A 79 22.41 1.29 -0.89
N ARG A 80 21.57 2.30 -0.68
CA ARG A 80 21.67 3.24 0.43
C ARG A 80 20.94 2.75 1.67
N TYR A 81 19.83 2.04 1.49
CA TYR A 81 18.95 1.54 2.55
C TYR A 81 18.72 0.03 2.42
N PRO A 82 19.76 -0.80 2.66
CA PRO A 82 19.66 -2.25 2.48
C PRO A 82 18.68 -2.93 3.44
N GLU A 83 18.30 -2.27 4.54
CA GLU A 83 17.24 -2.69 5.43
C GLU A 83 15.86 -2.77 4.75
N GLN A 84 15.72 -2.14 3.60
CA GLN A 84 14.50 -2.19 2.78
C GLN A 84 14.36 -3.49 1.97
N GLY A 85 15.31 -4.40 2.10
CA GLY A 85 15.19 -5.77 1.63
C GLY A 85 15.13 -5.97 0.12
N ALA A 86 15.13 -7.23 -0.28
CA ALA A 86 15.07 -7.61 -1.68
C ALA A 86 13.66 -7.46 -2.27
N HIS A 87 12.62 -7.56 -1.46
CA HIS A 87 11.23 -7.31 -1.87
C HIS A 87 10.38 -6.82 -0.70
N TRP A 88 9.20 -6.29 -1.02
CA TRP A 88 8.23 -5.80 -0.06
C TRP A 88 7.01 -6.70 0.04
N GLU A 89 6.42 -6.74 1.22
CA GLU A 89 5.14 -7.36 1.50
C GLU A 89 4.18 -6.35 2.15
N CYS A 90 2.89 -6.60 2.01
CA CYS A 90 1.82 -5.87 2.67
C CYS A 90 1.92 -4.34 2.54
N VAL A 91 2.29 -3.86 1.36
CA VAL A 91 2.38 -2.42 1.09
C VAL A 91 1.00 -1.80 1.18
N VAL A 92 0.87 -0.74 1.99
CA VAL A 92 -0.35 0.06 2.10
C VAL A 92 -0.03 1.55 1.99
N MET A 93 -0.95 2.31 1.38
CA MET A 93 -0.83 3.76 1.30
C MET A 93 -2.19 4.42 1.57
N PHE A 94 -2.19 5.46 2.39
CA PHE A 94 -3.41 6.22 2.65
C PHE A 94 -3.11 7.69 2.97
N PRO A 95 -4.11 8.58 2.78
CA PRO A 95 -3.93 9.99 3.09
C PRO A 95 -3.88 10.22 4.58
N ILE A 96 -3.05 11.18 4.98
CA ILE A 96 -2.97 11.74 6.33
C ILE A 96 -3.05 13.26 6.23
N SER A 97 -3.67 13.91 7.21
CA SER A 97 -3.73 15.36 7.27
C SER A 97 -2.80 15.90 8.32
N THR A 98 -2.25 17.09 8.06
CA THR A 98 -1.58 17.86 9.11
C THR A 98 -2.55 18.18 10.24
N LYS A 99 -2.03 18.38 11.45
CA LYS A 99 -2.86 18.65 12.65
C LYS A 99 -3.80 19.84 12.49
N ASP A 100 -3.41 20.83 11.71
CA ASP A 100 -4.21 22.03 11.40
C ASP A 100 -5.10 21.85 10.15
N GLY A 101 -5.07 20.67 9.51
CA GLY A 101 -5.84 20.37 8.30
C GLY A 101 -5.38 21.12 7.04
N SER A 102 -4.28 21.87 7.12
CA SER A 102 -3.82 22.73 6.01
C SER A 102 -3.25 21.96 4.82
N GLN A 103 -2.77 20.73 5.04
CA GLN A 103 -2.18 19.88 4.02
C GLN A 103 -2.62 18.43 4.15
N THR A 104 -2.82 17.79 3.01
CA THR A 104 -2.97 16.34 2.92
C THR A 104 -1.68 15.77 2.35
N LYS A 105 -1.08 14.84 3.08
CA LYS A 105 0.05 14.02 2.67
C LYS A 105 -0.42 12.57 2.54
N TYR A 106 0.47 11.72 2.11
CA TYR A 106 0.26 10.27 2.12
C TYR A 106 1.34 9.61 2.96
N ILE A 107 0.96 8.58 3.66
CA ILE A 107 1.90 7.66 4.30
C ILE A 107 1.92 6.37 3.50
N LEU A 108 3.11 5.91 3.16
CA LEU A 108 3.37 4.65 2.48
C LEU A 108 4.08 3.72 3.45
N PHE A 109 3.50 2.56 3.71
CA PHE A 109 4.09 1.51 4.53
C PHE A 109 4.58 0.34 3.70
N ASP A 110 5.61 -0.33 4.17
CA ASP A 110 6.06 -1.62 3.66
C ASP A 110 6.57 -2.53 4.79
N CYS A 111 6.59 -3.82 4.51
CA CYS A 111 7.26 -4.82 5.32
C CYS A 111 8.35 -5.46 4.46
N PRO A 112 9.61 -5.04 4.60
CA PRO A 112 10.70 -5.52 3.76
C PRO A 112 11.06 -6.97 4.11
N GLN A 113 11.44 -7.73 3.10
CA GLN A 113 11.86 -9.13 3.21
C GLN A 113 13.28 -9.32 2.66
N TYR A 114 13.99 -10.31 3.22
CA TYR A 114 15.35 -10.65 2.82
C TYR A 114 16.29 -9.44 2.86
N THR A 115 16.32 -8.78 4.00
CA THR A 115 17.31 -7.76 4.30
C THR A 115 18.70 -8.40 4.51
N VAL A 116 19.73 -7.58 4.63
CA VAL A 116 21.10 -8.05 4.90
C VAL A 116 21.22 -8.87 6.19
N ASP A 117 20.34 -8.66 7.15
CA ASP A 117 20.27 -9.37 8.42
C ASP A 117 19.34 -10.59 8.41
N GLY A 118 18.74 -10.90 7.24
CA GLY A 118 17.83 -12.01 7.04
C GLY A 118 16.36 -11.58 7.02
N TYR A 119 15.47 -12.42 7.52
CA TYR A 119 14.05 -12.06 7.65
C TYR A 119 13.86 -10.93 8.64
N THR A 120 13.16 -9.89 8.20
CA THR A 120 12.70 -8.84 9.10
C THR A 120 11.24 -9.04 9.49
N VAL A 121 10.89 -8.60 10.69
CA VAL A 121 9.51 -8.47 11.19
C VAL A 121 9.17 -7.01 11.42
N GLU A 122 9.89 -6.12 10.77
CA GLU A 122 9.78 -4.68 10.92
C GLU A 122 8.84 -4.12 9.84
N CYS A 123 8.24 -2.99 10.16
CA CYS A 123 7.42 -2.21 9.26
C CYS A 123 8.04 -0.82 9.13
N TYR A 124 8.28 -0.37 7.91
CA TYR A 124 8.82 0.96 7.62
C TYR A 124 7.78 1.83 6.94
N TYR A 125 8.03 3.14 6.95
CA TYR A 125 7.16 4.09 6.28
C TYR A 125 7.89 5.30 5.73
N TRP A 126 7.24 5.93 4.75
CA TRP A 126 7.56 7.27 4.24
C TRP A 126 6.33 8.16 4.33
N ILE A 127 6.58 9.46 4.46
CA ILE A 127 5.55 10.50 4.27
C ILE A 127 5.89 11.23 2.97
N GLY A 128 4.86 11.52 2.16
CA GLY A 128 5.07 12.14 0.87
C GLY A 128 3.78 12.59 0.21
N THR A 129 3.83 12.67 -1.10
CA THR A 129 2.70 13.06 -1.96
C THR A 129 2.44 11.96 -2.99
N PHE A 130 1.17 11.65 -3.21
CA PHE A 130 0.76 10.78 -4.32
C PHE A 130 0.36 11.64 -5.52
N ASP A 131 1.12 11.55 -6.60
CA ASP A 131 0.78 12.18 -7.88
C ASP A 131 -0.16 11.26 -8.67
N LYS A 132 -1.43 11.63 -8.71
CA LYS A 132 -2.48 10.87 -9.42
C LYS A 132 -2.26 10.79 -10.94
N ASN A 133 -1.59 11.77 -11.54
CA ASN A 133 -1.37 11.79 -13.00
C ASN A 133 -0.32 10.76 -13.42
N THR A 134 0.74 10.64 -12.65
CA THR A 134 1.83 9.69 -12.92
C THR A 134 1.67 8.39 -12.14
N CYS A 135 0.75 8.33 -11.16
CA CYS A 135 0.60 7.23 -10.23
C CYS A 135 1.89 6.93 -9.45
N ARG A 136 2.58 7.98 -9.01
CA ARG A 136 3.83 7.88 -8.27
C ARG A 136 3.70 8.43 -6.86
N PHE A 137 4.30 7.73 -5.92
CA PHE A 137 4.56 8.29 -4.60
C PHE A 137 5.89 9.04 -4.62
N ILE A 138 5.88 10.26 -4.11
CA ILE A 138 7.03 11.15 -4.02
C ILE A 138 7.28 11.39 -2.54
N ALA A 139 8.31 10.75 -1.98
CA ALA A 139 8.66 10.89 -0.59
C ALA A 139 9.20 12.31 -0.30
N ASP A 140 8.81 12.89 0.84
CA ASP A 140 9.36 14.17 1.32
C ASP A 140 10.81 14.00 1.79
N ASP A 141 11.16 12.80 2.26
CA ASP A 141 12.50 12.38 2.68
C ASP A 141 12.68 10.94 2.17
N ASP A 142 13.78 10.64 1.52
CA ASP A 142 14.04 9.33 0.95
C ASP A 142 14.42 8.28 1.99
N GLN A 143 14.75 8.72 3.22
CA GLN A 143 15.09 7.83 4.32
C GLN A 143 13.84 7.10 4.86
N PRO A 144 13.81 5.76 4.82
CA PRO A 144 12.75 4.99 5.46
C PRO A 144 12.78 5.19 6.97
N LYS A 145 11.61 5.25 7.58
CA LYS A 145 11.44 5.41 9.02
C LYS A 145 10.85 4.14 9.60
N LEU A 146 11.48 3.61 10.63
CA LEU A 146 10.95 2.46 11.35
C LEU A 146 9.64 2.88 12.04
N PHE A 147 8.57 2.13 11.80
CA PHE A 147 7.26 2.45 12.35
C PHE A 147 7.16 2.09 13.83
N ASP A 148 7.67 0.94 14.22
CA ASP A 148 7.65 0.48 15.61
C ASP A 148 9.05 0.02 16.05
N LEU A 149 9.46 0.45 17.23
CA LEU A 149 10.74 0.06 17.86
C LEU A 149 10.65 -1.30 18.58
N GLY A 150 9.45 -1.86 18.71
CA GLY A 150 9.22 -3.19 19.25
C GLY A 150 9.46 -4.30 18.21
N ARG A 151 9.35 -5.54 18.65
CA ARG A 151 9.27 -6.68 17.76
C ARG A 151 7.83 -7.15 17.69
N GLY A 152 7.20 -7.06 16.53
CA GLY A 152 5.87 -7.64 16.34
C GLY A 152 4.85 -6.79 15.60
N VAL A 153 5.16 -5.59 15.15
CA VAL A 153 4.33 -4.92 14.15
C VAL A 153 4.81 -5.35 12.77
N TYR A 154 4.12 -6.32 12.25
CA TYR A 154 4.25 -6.82 10.90
C TYR A 154 2.89 -6.71 10.21
N THR A 155 2.88 -6.33 8.95
CA THR A 155 1.64 -6.15 8.18
C THR A 155 0.68 -5.12 8.79
N GLY A 156 1.19 -3.99 9.25
CA GLY A 156 0.36 -2.88 9.69
C GLY A 156 -0.61 -2.48 8.58
N GLN A 157 -1.88 -2.85 8.73
CA GLN A 157 -2.92 -2.49 7.78
C GLN A 157 -3.81 -1.42 8.38
N ASN A 158 -4.16 -0.41 7.60
CA ASN A 158 -5.18 0.52 8.03
C ASN A 158 -6.55 -0.16 7.96
N GLY A 159 -7.18 -0.30 9.09
CA GLY A 159 -8.60 -0.58 9.14
C GLY A 159 -9.37 0.72 8.86
N PHE A 160 -10.09 0.80 7.74
CA PHE A 160 -11.19 1.75 7.65
C PHE A 160 -12.30 1.22 8.56
N CYS A 161 -12.44 1.78 9.75
CA CYS A 161 -13.64 1.56 10.54
C CYS A 161 -14.80 2.28 9.84
N PHE A 162 -15.60 1.58 9.06
CA PHE A 162 -16.92 2.07 8.71
C PHE A 162 -17.79 1.96 9.95
N LEU A 163 -18.10 3.08 10.58
CA LEU A 163 -19.10 3.10 11.63
C LEU A 163 -20.46 2.82 11.01
N THR A 164 -21.20 1.89 11.60
CA THR A 164 -22.61 1.68 11.26
C THR A 164 -23.44 2.87 11.76
N GLU A 165 -24.64 3.07 11.20
CA GLU A 165 -25.56 4.11 11.69
C GLU A 165 -25.83 3.97 13.19
N GLU A 166 -25.87 2.75 13.70
CA GLU A 166 -26.10 2.44 15.11
C GLU A 166 -24.89 2.85 15.99
N GLN A 167 -23.67 2.68 15.48
CA GLN A 167 -22.45 3.14 16.15
C GLN A 167 -22.36 4.67 16.18
N ILE A 168 -22.74 5.33 15.08
CA ILE A 168 -22.82 6.79 15.01
C ILE A 168 -23.88 7.29 15.98
N ALA A 169 -25.06 6.67 16.02
CA ALA A 169 -26.13 7.01 16.95
C ALA A 169 -25.75 6.79 18.43
N SER A 170 -24.81 5.89 18.71
CA SER A 170 -24.25 5.67 20.07
C SER A 170 -23.20 6.70 20.47
N GLY A 171 -22.90 7.68 19.63
CA GLY A 171 -21.93 8.75 19.89
C GLY A 171 -20.52 8.44 19.42
N MET A 172 -20.31 7.35 18.67
CA MET A 172 -19.06 7.15 17.95
C MET A 172 -18.98 8.08 16.74
N SER A 173 -17.87 8.74 16.54
CA SER A 173 -17.71 9.65 15.40
C SER A 173 -16.33 9.51 14.76
N TYR A 174 -16.27 9.78 13.46
CA TYR A 174 -15.01 9.96 12.71
C TYR A 174 -14.53 11.39 12.70
N GLU A 175 -15.14 12.28 13.48
CA GLU A 175 -14.88 13.72 13.42
C GLU A 175 -13.43 14.10 13.71
N ASP A 176 -12.65 13.20 14.28
CA ASP A 176 -11.23 13.40 14.49
C ASP A 176 -10.33 12.90 13.35
N GLY A 177 -10.91 12.28 12.33
CA GLY A 177 -10.17 11.80 11.15
C GLY A 177 -9.08 10.76 11.44
N ARG A 178 -9.19 10.03 12.57
CA ARG A 178 -8.19 9.04 12.93
C ARG A 178 -8.24 7.83 12.03
N THR A 179 -7.08 7.44 11.51
CA THR A 179 -6.85 6.11 10.94
C THR A 179 -6.30 5.22 12.05
N ILE A 180 -6.92 4.07 12.24
CA ILE A 180 -6.41 3.06 13.19
C ILE A 180 -5.55 2.08 12.39
N ILE A 181 -4.32 1.91 12.80
CA ILE A 181 -3.34 0.97 12.23
C ILE A 181 -3.27 -0.26 13.12
#